data_cf08c4b6a9db2eb15691333418166540
#
_entry.id   cf08c4b6a9db2eb15691333418166540
#
_cell.length_a   1.000
_cell.length_b   1.000
_cell.length_c   1.000
_cell.angle_alpha   90.00
_cell.angle_beta   90.00
_cell.angle_gamma   90.00
#
_symmetry.space_group_name_H-M   'P 1'
#
loop_
_entity.id
_entity.type
_entity.pdbx_description
1 polymer ?
#
loop_
_entity_poly.entity_id
_entity_poly.type
_entity_poly.pdbx_seq_one_letter_code
_entity_poly.pdbx_strand_id
1 'polypeptide(L)'
;MANFFSSDFKLGILGGGQLGKMMLYDTRKYDIQTHVLDPSPDAPCKIACDHFQQGSLLDYETVYNFGKKVDTLTFEIETVNTKALAKLEREGKKVYPSSKTLEIIQNKGAQKLFYEKNNIPTAKFRRFSNKAHLTEGITDNKVKLPFVWKSTQGGYDGKGVSIIKSGADVAKLPDVECIAEEMIDFKNELAVIVVRSISGEIKTYPVVEMEFHPEANQVEYVICPARIDNNVASKAVKVAEKVSKAFEHVGILAVEMFQTKNDKILVNEVAPRPHNSGHYSIEASYTNQFEQHLRAILDLPLGATESKVGGIMVNLVGAEGHTGDVVYKNIEKIMKMKGVTPHIYGKKQTRPFRKMGHVTIIHEDIDEARKIAEKVKNTIEVISK
;
A
#
# COMPACT_ATOMS: atom_id res chain seq x y z
N MET A 1 -31.48 1.35 5.20
CA MET A 1 -30.02 1.56 5.15
C MET A 1 -29.47 1.19 6.51
N ALA A 2 -28.37 0.44 6.59
CA ALA A 2 -27.70 0.19 7.87
C ALA A 2 -27.26 1.53 8.46
N ASN A 3 -27.57 1.77 9.72
CA ASN A 3 -27.07 2.97 10.40
C ASN A 3 -25.68 2.65 10.95
N PHE A 4 -24.64 3.17 10.30
CA PHE A 4 -23.23 2.93 10.68
C PHE A 4 -22.85 3.52 12.05
N PHE A 5 -23.69 4.39 12.58
CA PHE A 5 -23.55 4.98 13.91
C PHE A 5 -24.51 4.33 14.93
N SER A 6 -24.92 3.07 14.69
CA SER A 6 -25.69 2.28 15.63
C SER A 6 -24.76 1.37 16.45
N SER A 7 -25.11 1.11 17.69
CA SER A 7 -24.34 0.27 18.61
C SER A 7 -24.23 -1.21 18.20
N ASP A 8 -25.02 -1.64 17.22
CA ASP A 8 -25.03 -3.00 16.70
C ASP A 8 -24.27 -3.18 15.38
N PHE A 9 -23.83 -2.08 14.73
CA PHE A 9 -23.04 -2.14 13.50
C PHE A 9 -21.63 -2.67 13.74
N LYS A 10 -21.18 -3.62 12.92
CA LYS A 10 -19.88 -4.31 13.05
C LYS A 10 -19.07 -4.18 11.79
N LEU A 11 -17.88 -3.58 11.91
CA LEU A 11 -16.89 -3.54 10.86
C LEU A 11 -15.87 -4.68 11.03
N GLY A 12 -15.72 -5.53 10.01
CA GLY A 12 -14.70 -6.55 9.94
C GLY A 12 -13.47 -6.08 9.19
N ILE A 13 -12.27 -6.35 9.72
CA ILE A 13 -10.99 -6.04 9.09
C ILE A 13 -10.18 -7.34 8.97
N LEU A 14 -9.80 -7.71 7.75
CA LEU A 14 -8.91 -8.81 7.46
C LEU A 14 -7.46 -8.32 7.42
N GLY A 15 -6.64 -8.87 8.31
CA GLY A 15 -5.32 -8.37 8.62
C GLY A 15 -5.31 -7.45 9.84
N GLY A 16 -4.40 -7.72 10.77
CA GLY A 16 -4.26 -7.00 12.03
C GLY A 16 -2.92 -6.26 12.13
N GLY A 17 -2.30 -5.92 11.01
CA GLY A 17 -1.03 -5.21 10.95
C GLY A 17 -1.14 -3.72 11.26
N GLN A 18 -0.12 -2.98 10.84
CA GLN A 18 -0.02 -1.54 11.12
C GLN A 18 -1.09 -0.70 10.43
N LEU A 19 -1.51 -1.08 9.22
CA LEU A 19 -2.52 -0.31 8.47
C LEU A 19 -3.89 -0.46 9.14
N GLY A 20 -4.25 -1.68 9.53
CA GLY A 20 -5.44 -1.92 10.33
C GLY A 20 -5.40 -1.18 11.67
N LYS A 21 -4.27 -1.20 12.39
CA LYS A 21 -4.10 -0.45 13.64
C LYS A 21 -4.35 1.05 13.46
N MET A 22 -3.78 1.66 12.41
CA MET A 22 -4.02 3.09 12.13
C MET A 22 -5.46 3.38 11.70
N MET A 23 -6.11 2.45 10.98
CA MET A 23 -7.54 2.55 10.66
C MET A 23 -8.41 2.54 11.93
N LEU A 24 -8.04 1.74 12.94
CA LEU A 24 -8.75 1.69 14.21
C LEU A 24 -8.72 3.02 14.98
N TYR A 25 -7.74 3.90 14.77
CA TYR A 25 -7.75 5.24 15.40
C TYR A 25 -8.93 6.07 14.90
N ASP A 26 -9.28 5.95 13.63
CA ASP A 26 -10.41 6.68 13.05
C ASP A 26 -11.76 6.00 13.36
N THR A 27 -11.81 4.67 13.49
CA THR A 27 -13.05 3.99 13.92
C THR A 27 -13.48 4.42 15.33
N ARG A 28 -12.52 4.76 16.21
CA ARG A 28 -12.84 5.25 17.57
C ARG A 28 -13.51 6.63 17.57
N LYS A 29 -13.25 7.48 16.57
CA LYS A 29 -13.96 8.77 16.43
C LYS A 29 -15.46 8.58 16.20
N TYR A 30 -15.84 7.47 15.60
CA TYR A 30 -17.21 7.16 15.16
C TYR A 30 -17.88 6.10 16.01
N ASP A 31 -17.21 5.63 17.07
CA ASP A 31 -17.67 4.56 17.96
C ASP A 31 -18.12 3.29 17.21
N ILE A 32 -17.40 2.96 16.13
CA ILE A 32 -17.67 1.78 15.30
C ILE A 32 -17.11 0.54 16.00
N GLN A 33 -17.97 -0.47 16.22
CA GLN A 33 -17.53 -1.76 16.74
C GLN A 33 -16.67 -2.49 15.69
N THR A 34 -15.48 -2.91 16.09
CA THR A 34 -14.48 -3.48 15.19
C THR A 34 -14.13 -4.92 15.53
N HIS A 35 -14.15 -5.77 14.49
CA HIS A 35 -13.71 -7.15 14.54
C HIS A 35 -12.47 -7.29 13.64
N VAL A 36 -11.40 -7.92 14.13
CA VAL A 36 -10.15 -8.12 13.37
C VAL A 36 -9.81 -9.59 13.31
N LEU A 37 -9.46 -10.10 12.12
CA LEU A 37 -8.92 -11.44 11.89
C LEU A 37 -7.45 -11.33 11.47
N ASP A 38 -6.55 -11.99 12.17
CA ASP A 38 -5.12 -12.04 11.82
C ASP A 38 -4.49 -13.37 12.29
N PRO A 39 -3.53 -13.94 11.55
CA PRO A 39 -2.85 -15.17 11.97
C PRO A 39 -1.93 -14.99 13.17
N SER A 40 -1.41 -13.77 13.40
CA SER A 40 -0.47 -13.50 14.51
C SER A 40 -1.19 -13.23 15.81
N PRO A 41 -0.86 -13.95 16.90
CA PRO A 41 -1.41 -13.67 18.23
C PRO A 41 -0.95 -12.30 18.77
N ASP A 42 0.12 -11.74 18.20
CA ASP A 42 0.72 -10.45 18.55
C ASP A 42 0.45 -9.36 17.47
N ALA A 43 -0.66 -9.49 16.74
CA ALA A 43 -1.04 -8.51 15.72
C ALA A 43 -1.19 -7.11 16.33
N PRO A 44 -0.65 -6.05 15.69
CA PRO A 44 -0.74 -4.67 16.16
C PRO A 44 -2.16 -4.17 16.48
N CYS A 45 -3.18 -4.68 15.78
CA CYS A 45 -4.58 -4.32 16.01
C CYS A 45 -5.16 -4.85 17.32
N LYS A 46 -4.58 -5.92 17.89
CA LYS A 46 -5.17 -6.64 19.03
C LYS A 46 -5.45 -5.75 20.24
N ILE A 47 -4.64 -4.71 20.46
CA ILE A 47 -4.79 -3.80 21.58
C ILE A 47 -5.83 -2.69 21.35
N ALA A 48 -6.39 -2.58 20.14
CA ALA A 48 -7.21 -1.44 19.74
C ALA A 48 -8.55 -1.82 19.08
N CYS A 49 -8.78 -3.09 18.79
CA CYS A 49 -10.07 -3.60 18.29
C CYS A 49 -10.97 -4.10 19.43
N ASP A 50 -12.29 -4.12 19.19
CA ASP A 50 -13.24 -4.65 20.18
C ASP A 50 -13.19 -6.18 20.24
N HIS A 51 -13.05 -6.83 19.07
CA HIS A 51 -12.96 -8.29 18.97
C HIS A 51 -11.78 -8.70 18.08
N PHE A 52 -10.90 -9.52 18.64
CA PHE A 52 -9.78 -10.11 17.91
C PHE A 52 -10.00 -11.61 17.75
N GLN A 53 -9.93 -12.10 16.51
CA GLN A 53 -9.94 -13.51 16.18
C GLN A 53 -8.60 -13.90 15.57
N GLN A 54 -7.91 -14.87 16.16
CA GLN A 54 -6.72 -15.46 15.55
C GLN A 54 -7.14 -16.49 14.50
N GLY A 55 -6.58 -16.39 13.27
CA GLY A 55 -6.85 -17.35 12.20
C GLY A 55 -6.18 -16.98 10.89
N SER A 56 -6.09 -17.96 9.99
CA SER A 56 -5.47 -17.78 8.67
C SER A 56 -6.35 -16.96 7.74
N LEU A 57 -5.76 -15.93 7.13
CA LEU A 57 -6.42 -15.13 6.08
C LEU A 57 -6.55 -15.87 4.73
N LEU A 58 -5.81 -16.97 4.55
CA LEU A 58 -5.84 -17.80 3.35
C LEU A 58 -6.80 -18.98 3.48
N ASP A 59 -7.25 -19.32 4.69
CA ASP A 59 -8.20 -20.40 4.92
C ASP A 59 -9.63 -19.93 4.58
N TYR A 60 -10.28 -20.68 3.71
CA TYR A 60 -11.61 -20.35 3.21
C TYR A 60 -12.65 -20.29 4.35
N GLU A 61 -12.71 -21.33 5.17
CA GLU A 61 -13.71 -21.46 6.25
C GLU A 61 -13.49 -20.39 7.33
N THR A 62 -12.25 -20.11 7.67
CA THR A 62 -11.91 -19.07 8.66
C THR A 62 -12.38 -17.70 8.20
N VAL A 63 -12.07 -17.29 6.94
CA VAL A 63 -12.45 -15.99 6.39
C VAL A 63 -13.97 -15.91 6.20
N TYR A 64 -14.59 -16.97 5.67
CA TYR A 64 -16.03 -17.01 5.46
C TYR A 64 -16.81 -16.91 6.79
N ASN A 65 -16.46 -17.72 7.78
CA ASN A 65 -17.14 -17.70 9.09
C ASN A 65 -16.89 -16.39 9.86
N PHE A 66 -15.75 -15.75 9.69
CA PHE A 66 -15.49 -14.42 10.22
C PHE A 66 -16.40 -13.37 9.54
N GLY A 67 -16.42 -13.35 8.21
CA GLY A 67 -17.20 -12.37 7.43
C GLY A 67 -18.70 -12.44 7.68
N LYS A 68 -19.24 -13.62 8.02
CA LYS A 68 -20.66 -13.77 8.39
C LYS A 68 -21.05 -12.99 9.66
N LYS A 69 -20.11 -12.74 10.58
CA LYS A 69 -20.36 -12.11 11.88
C LYS A 69 -20.41 -10.59 11.82
N VAL A 70 -20.04 -9.98 10.68
CA VAL A 70 -19.92 -8.53 10.51
C VAL A 70 -20.83 -8.01 9.40
N ASP A 71 -21.11 -6.71 9.39
CA ASP A 71 -21.99 -6.07 8.42
C ASP A 71 -21.23 -5.60 7.17
N THR A 72 -20.04 -5.05 7.36
CA THR A 72 -19.15 -4.65 6.29
C THR A 72 -17.77 -5.25 6.55
N LEU A 73 -17.13 -5.76 5.50
CA LEU A 73 -15.81 -6.37 5.54
C LEU A 73 -14.83 -5.57 4.67
N THR A 74 -13.67 -5.26 5.24
CA THR A 74 -12.54 -4.67 4.52
C THR A 74 -11.25 -5.40 4.87
N PHE A 75 -10.13 -5.01 4.26
CA PHE A 75 -8.83 -5.62 4.53
C PHE A 75 -7.69 -4.58 4.53
N GLU A 76 -6.65 -4.89 5.28
CA GLU A 76 -5.42 -4.07 5.33
C GLU A 76 -4.24 -4.74 4.61
N ILE A 77 -4.45 -5.94 4.07
CA ILE A 77 -3.46 -6.74 3.35
C ILE A 77 -4.11 -7.46 2.17
N GLU A 78 -3.39 -7.59 1.07
CA GLU A 78 -3.90 -8.23 -0.16
C GLU A 78 -3.97 -9.76 -0.06
N THR A 79 -3.18 -10.38 0.82
CA THR A 79 -3.06 -11.84 0.93
C THR A 79 -4.23 -12.43 1.71
N VAL A 80 -5.40 -12.47 1.09
CA VAL A 80 -6.68 -12.93 1.66
C VAL A 80 -7.34 -13.91 0.69
N ASN A 81 -8.15 -14.84 1.21
CA ASN A 81 -8.90 -15.81 0.41
C ASN A 81 -10.04 -15.15 -0.37
N THR A 82 -9.83 -14.87 -1.66
CA THR A 82 -10.81 -14.22 -2.53
C THR A 82 -12.06 -15.06 -2.79
N LYS A 83 -11.97 -16.40 -2.73
CA LYS A 83 -13.14 -17.28 -2.91
C LYS A 83 -14.12 -17.15 -1.74
N ALA A 84 -13.62 -17.01 -0.52
CA ALA A 84 -14.46 -16.73 0.66
C ALA A 84 -15.13 -15.36 0.56
N LEU A 85 -14.38 -14.32 0.12
CA LEU A 85 -14.94 -12.99 -0.12
C LEU A 85 -16.07 -13.03 -1.18
N ALA A 86 -15.83 -13.69 -2.32
CA ALA A 86 -16.83 -13.83 -3.39
C ALA A 86 -18.09 -14.59 -2.94
N LYS A 87 -17.95 -15.53 -2.02
CA LYS A 87 -19.12 -16.22 -1.42
C LYS A 87 -19.91 -15.30 -0.52
N LEU A 88 -19.24 -14.52 0.34
CA LEU A 88 -19.88 -13.51 1.20
C LEU A 88 -20.61 -12.45 0.38
N GLU A 89 -20.02 -11.94 -0.70
CA GLU A 89 -20.67 -10.99 -1.62
C GLU A 89 -21.94 -11.56 -2.23
N ARG A 90 -21.91 -12.83 -2.71
CA ARG A 90 -23.10 -13.51 -3.25
C ARG A 90 -24.22 -13.69 -2.21
N GLU A 91 -23.88 -13.76 -0.94
CA GLU A 91 -24.82 -13.83 0.19
C GLU A 91 -25.26 -12.44 0.69
N GLY A 92 -24.89 -11.38 -0.03
CA GLY A 92 -25.31 -10.01 0.27
C GLY A 92 -24.47 -9.28 1.32
N LYS A 93 -23.31 -9.85 1.74
CA LYS A 93 -22.36 -9.14 2.62
C LYS A 93 -21.63 -8.05 1.85
N LYS A 94 -21.43 -6.92 2.50
CA LYS A 94 -20.66 -5.78 1.96
C LYS A 94 -19.17 -6.06 2.13
N VAL A 95 -18.45 -6.23 1.02
CA VAL A 95 -17.00 -6.47 0.99
C VAL A 95 -16.34 -5.39 0.15
N TYR A 96 -15.47 -4.60 0.75
CA TYR A 96 -14.83 -3.47 0.08
C TYR A 96 -13.33 -3.40 0.38
N PRO A 97 -12.49 -3.30 -0.67
CA PRO A 97 -12.80 -3.48 -2.09
C PRO A 97 -13.34 -4.88 -2.42
N SER A 98 -13.95 -5.05 -3.62
CA SER A 98 -14.58 -6.32 -4.02
C SER A 98 -13.57 -7.47 -4.18
N SER A 99 -14.06 -8.71 -4.03
CA SER A 99 -13.27 -9.92 -4.27
C SER A 99 -12.66 -9.94 -5.67
N LYS A 100 -13.40 -9.48 -6.69
CA LYS A 100 -12.94 -9.38 -8.08
C LYS A 100 -11.76 -8.42 -8.23
N THR A 101 -11.82 -7.26 -7.59
CA THR A 101 -10.72 -6.29 -7.59
C THR A 101 -9.47 -6.89 -6.96
N LEU A 102 -9.63 -7.55 -5.81
CA LEU A 102 -8.51 -8.17 -5.11
C LEU A 102 -7.90 -9.33 -5.90
N GLU A 103 -8.70 -10.16 -6.55
CA GLU A 103 -8.24 -11.28 -7.38
C GLU A 103 -7.34 -10.82 -8.54
N ILE A 104 -7.71 -9.70 -9.21
CA ILE A 104 -6.87 -9.10 -10.26
C ILE A 104 -5.56 -8.60 -9.66
N ILE A 105 -5.62 -7.93 -8.50
CA ILE A 105 -4.43 -7.30 -7.89
C ILE A 105 -3.48 -8.34 -7.29
N GLN A 106 -3.97 -9.44 -6.77
CA GLN A 106 -3.15 -10.54 -6.25
C GLN A 106 -2.28 -11.21 -7.33
N ASN A 107 -2.61 -11.05 -8.61
CA ASN A 107 -1.84 -11.62 -9.71
C ASN A 107 -1.31 -10.52 -10.64
N LYS A 108 0.02 -10.28 -10.60
CA LYS A 108 0.66 -9.22 -11.40
C LYS A 108 0.46 -9.41 -12.91
N GLY A 109 0.38 -10.66 -13.38
CA GLY A 109 0.07 -10.95 -14.79
C GLY A 109 -1.36 -10.55 -15.16
N ALA A 110 -2.34 -10.89 -14.32
CA ALA A 110 -3.73 -10.46 -14.50
C ALA A 110 -3.87 -8.93 -14.40
N GLN A 111 -3.17 -8.30 -13.46
CA GLN A 111 -3.14 -6.86 -13.29
C GLN A 111 -2.63 -6.14 -14.55
N LYS A 112 -1.55 -6.64 -15.17
CA LYS A 112 -1.01 -6.06 -16.41
C LYS A 112 -1.96 -6.23 -17.59
N LEU A 113 -2.58 -7.41 -17.75
CA LEU A 113 -3.61 -7.61 -18.78
C LEU A 113 -4.83 -6.69 -18.55
N PHE A 114 -5.20 -6.47 -17.30
CA PHE A 114 -6.26 -5.53 -16.95
C PHE A 114 -5.90 -4.09 -17.39
N TYR A 115 -4.65 -3.66 -17.17
CA TYR A 115 -4.18 -2.36 -17.62
C TYR A 115 -4.24 -2.23 -19.14
N GLU A 116 -3.76 -3.23 -19.87
CA GLU A 116 -3.79 -3.26 -21.33
C GLU A 116 -5.22 -3.18 -21.87
N LYS A 117 -6.13 -4.02 -21.36
CA LYS A 117 -7.55 -4.04 -21.73
C LYS A 117 -8.25 -2.69 -21.52
N ASN A 118 -7.87 -1.95 -20.50
CA ASN A 118 -8.46 -0.65 -20.14
C ASN A 118 -7.65 0.55 -20.66
N ASN A 119 -6.65 0.32 -21.53
CA ASN A 119 -5.76 1.36 -22.05
C ASN A 119 -5.09 2.19 -20.94
N ILE A 120 -4.75 1.58 -19.81
CA ILE A 120 -4.00 2.21 -18.72
C ILE A 120 -2.51 2.15 -19.10
N PRO A 121 -1.80 3.30 -19.11
CA PRO A 121 -0.40 3.33 -19.49
C PRO A 121 0.45 2.60 -18.45
N THR A 122 1.22 1.61 -18.90
CA THR A 122 2.15 0.82 -18.08
C THR A 122 3.36 0.40 -18.90
N ALA A 123 4.42 -0.09 -18.25
CA ALA A 123 5.57 -0.67 -18.93
C ALA A 123 5.13 -1.81 -19.86
N LYS A 124 5.76 -1.93 -21.03
CA LYS A 124 5.54 -3.09 -21.90
C LYS A 124 5.94 -4.35 -21.15
N PHE A 125 5.18 -5.41 -21.34
CA PHE A 125 5.39 -6.66 -20.60
C PHE A 125 5.12 -7.90 -21.46
N ARG A 126 5.66 -9.02 -21.01
CA ARG A 126 5.30 -10.36 -21.51
C ARG A 126 5.12 -11.32 -20.35
N ARG A 127 4.19 -12.27 -20.50
CA ARG A 127 3.93 -13.29 -19.49
C ARG A 127 4.59 -14.61 -19.93
N PHE A 128 5.10 -15.32 -18.92
CA PHE A 128 5.72 -16.64 -19.08
C PHE A 128 5.22 -17.57 -18.00
N SER A 129 4.83 -18.78 -18.40
CA SER A 129 4.27 -19.78 -17.48
C SER A 129 5.32 -20.38 -16.53
N ASN A 130 6.62 -20.30 -16.91
CA ASN A 130 7.74 -20.82 -16.13
C ASN A 130 9.07 -20.23 -16.62
N LYS A 131 10.17 -20.60 -15.95
CA LYS A 131 11.52 -20.14 -16.29
C LYS A 131 12.00 -20.66 -17.67
N ALA A 132 11.61 -21.88 -18.08
CA ALA A 132 12.00 -22.41 -19.38
C ALA A 132 11.42 -21.57 -20.53
N HIS A 133 10.13 -21.26 -20.50
CA HIS A 133 9.48 -20.38 -21.48
C HIS A 133 10.04 -18.94 -21.46
N LEU A 134 10.45 -18.43 -20.29
CA LEU A 134 11.16 -17.14 -20.21
C LEU A 134 12.50 -17.22 -20.96
N THR A 135 13.27 -18.29 -20.77
CA THR A 135 14.56 -18.51 -21.44
C THR A 135 14.38 -18.58 -22.96
N GLU A 136 13.39 -19.32 -23.44
CA GLU A 136 13.02 -19.36 -24.86
C GLU A 136 12.65 -17.96 -25.38
N GLY A 137 11.85 -17.21 -24.62
CA GLY A 137 11.47 -15.85 -24.98
C GLY A 137 12.66 -14.88 -25.10
N ILE A 138 13.71 -15.08 -24.31
CA ILE A 138 14.96 -14.31 -24.43
C ILE A 138 15.72 -14.74 -25.68
N THR A 139 15.86 -16.05 -25.92
CA THR A 139 16.53 -16.62 -27.11
C THR A 139 15.88 -16.16 -28.40
N ASP A 140 14.54 -16.11 -28.42
CA ASP A 140 13.74 -15.67 -29.58
C ASP A 140 13.70 -14.12 -29.73
N ASN A 141 14.45 -13.36 -28.94
CA ASN A 141 14.40 -11.90 -28.89
C ASN A 141 13.00 -11.29 -28.60
N LYS A 142 12.10 -12.07 -27.99
CA LYS A 142 10.79 -11.58 -27.53
C LYS A 142 10.93 -10.70 -26.27
N VAL A 143 11.98 -10.91 -25.49
CA VAL A 143 12.37 -10.10 -24.32
C VAL A 143 13.83 -9.71 -24.49
N LYS A 144 14.11 -8.42 -24.33
CA LYS A 144 15.47 -7.85 -24.44
C LYS A 144 16.04 -7.56 -23.08
N LEU A 145 17.32 -7.89 -22.87
CA LEU A 145 18.08 -7.51 -21.67
C LEU A 145 18.49 -6.01 -21.74
N PRO A 146 18.52 -5.27 -20.61
CA PRO A 146 17.99 -5.67 -19.32
C PRO A 146 16.48 -5.56 -19.23
N PHE A 147 15.84 -6.34 -18.36
CA PHE A 147 14.41 -6.27 -18.08
C PHE A 147 14.12 -6.48 -16.58
N VAL A 148 12.92 -6.14 -16.15
CA VAL A 148 12.45 -6.40 -14.77
C VAL A 148 11.62 -7.69 -14.78
N TRP A 149 12.08 -8.68 -14.05
CA TRP A 149 11.34 -9.91 -13.78
C TRP A 149 10.48 -9.74 -12.53
N LYS A 150 9.21 -10.18 -12.60
CA LYS A 150 8.32 -10.23 -11.43
C LYS A 150 7.58 -11.56 -11.40
N SER A 151 7.54 -12.25 -10.25
CA SER A 151 6.62 -13.37 -10.04
C SER A 151 5.19 -12.88 -10.16
N THR A 152 4.28 -13.68 -10.73
CA THR A 152 2.87 -13.27 -10.84
C THR A 152 2.16 -13.27 -9.48
N GLN A 153 2.60 -14.10 -8.54
CA GLN A 153 2.02 -14.23 -7.20
C GLN A 153 3.09 -14.14 -6.11
N GLY A 154 2.68 -13.77 -4.90
CA GLY A 154 3.50 -13.85 -3.68
C GLY A 154 4.57 -12.77 -3.50
N GLY A 155 4.65 -11.77 -4.38
CA GLY A 155 5.59 -10.66 -4.25
C GLY A 155 5.04 -9.50 -3.42
N TYR A 156 5.83 -9.00 -2.45
CA TYR A 156 5.54 -7.81 -1.65
C TYR A 156 6.84 -7.14 -1.18
N ASP A 157 6.83 -5.83 -0.96
CA ASP A 157 7.99 -5.07 -0.48
C ASP A 157 9.30 -5.42 -1.21
N GLY A 158 9.29 -5.43 -2.57
CA GLY A 158 10.45 -5.75 -3.40
C GLY A 158 10.77 -7.26 -3.52
N LYS A 159 10.14 -8.14 -2.76
CA LYS A 159 10.27 -9.59 -2.93
C LYS A 159 9.55 -10.06 -4.18
N GLY A 160 10.16 -11.02 -4.90
CA GLY A 160 9.60 -11.51 -6.17
C GLY A 160 9.77 -10.52 -7.33
N VAL A 161 10.72 -9.56 -7.21
CA VAL A 161 11.14 -8.63 -8.27
C VAL A 161 12.66 -8.73 -8.44
N SER A 162 13.14 -8.79 -9.66
CA SER A 162 14.58 -8.85 -9.97
C SER A 162 14.89 -8.14 -11.29
N ILE A 163 15.97 -7.38 -11.32
CA ILE A 163 16.51 -6.81 -12.56
C ILE A 163 17.40 -7.87 -13.22
N ILE A 164 17.06 -8.26 -14.42
CA ILE A 164 17.77 -9.28 -15.19
C ILE A 164 18.64 -8.61 -16.23
N LYS A 165 19.96 -8.74 -16.05
CA LYS A 165 20.97 -8.14 -16.91
C LYS A 165 21.68 -9.17 -17.80
N SER A 166 21.62 -10.46 -17.41
CA SER A 166 22.34 -11.56 -18.07
C SER A 166 21.62 -12.89 -17.93
N GLY A 167 22.02 -13.88 -18.71
CA GLY A 167 21.54 -15.27 -18.56
C GLY A 167 21.89 -15.88 -17.19
N ALA A 168 22.98 -15.45 -16.55
CA ALA A 168 23.31 -15.89 -15.19
C ALA A 168 22.29 -15.43 -14.14
N ASP A 169 21.65 -14.29 -14.37
CA ASP A 169 20.58 -13.81 -13.48
C ASP A 169 19.31 -14.65 -13.67
N VAL A 170 18.99 -15.04 -14.90
CA VAL A 170 17.85 -15.93 -15.20
C VAL A 170 18.02 -17.27 -14.49
N ALA A 171 19.23 -17.83 -14.43
CA ALA A 171 19.49 -19.11 -13.77
C ALA A 171 19.12 -19.10 -12.28
N LYS A 172 19.25 -17.96 -11.61
CA LYS A 172 18.92 -17.78 -10.18
C LYS A 172 17.42 -17.62 -9.90
N LEU A 173 16.59 -17.39 -10.92
CA LEU A 173 15.16 -17.19 -10.75
C LEU A 173 14.47 -18.48 -10.31
N PRO A 174 13.41 -18.40 -9.50
CA PRO A 174 12.55 -19.54 -9.22
C PRO A 174 11.78 -19.98 -10.48
N ASP A 175 11.40 -21.25 -10.54
CA ASP A 175 10.59 -21.78 -11.64
C ASP A 175 9.10 -21.58 -11.33
N VAL A 176 8.61 -20.38 -11.63
CA VAL A 176 7.22 -19.94 -11.37
C VAL A 176 6.69 -19.14 -12.56
N GLU A 177 5.36 -19.00 -12.63
CA GLU A 177 4.74 -18.05 -13.56
C GLU A 177 5.22 -16.63 -13.27
N CYS A 178 5.62 -15.91 -14.33
CA CYS A 178 6.24 -14.59 -14.19
C CYS A 178 5.86 -13.65 -15.33
N ILE A 179 6.19 -12.38 -15.13
CA ILE A 179 6.18 -11.36 -16.17
C ILE A 179 7.61 -10.81 -16.35
N ALA A 180 7.96 -10.50 -17.60
CA ALA A 180 9.12 -9.70 -17.95
C ALA A 180 8.63 -8.34 -18.42
N GLU A 181 9.04 -7.27 -17.72
CA GLU A 181 8.69 -5.89 -18.04
C GLU A 181 9.87 -5.15 -18.61
N GLU A 182 9.62 -4.26 -19.58
CA GLU A 182 10.61 -3.30 -20.04
C GLU A 182 11.14 -2.48 -18.85
N MET A 183 12.46 -2.38 -18.75
CA MET A 183 13.11 -1.54 -17.74
C MET A 183 12.88 -0.07 -18.08
N ILE A 184 12.17 0.63 -17.21
CA ILE A 184 11.82 2.04 -17.42
C ILE A 184 12.96 2.92 -16.91
N ASP A 185 13.43 3.82 -17.80
CA ASP A 185 14.31 4.90 -17.41
C ASP A 185 13.46 6.08 -16.90
N PHE A 186 13.32 6.18 -15.59
CA PHE A 186 12.45 7.15 -14.93
C PHE A 186 13.24 8.27 -14.23
N LYS A 187 12.60 9.43 -14.06
CA LYS A 187 13.07 10.54 -13.23
C LYS A 187 12.70 10.33 -11.77
N ASN A 188 11.39 10.06 -11.55
CA ASN A 188 10.80 9.97 -10.21
C ASN A 188 9.87 8.77 -10.14
N GLU A 189 9.78 8.19 -8.95
CA GLU A 189 8.69 7.32 -8.56
C GLU A 189 7.64 8.15 -7.84
N LEU A 190 6.39 8.07 -8.31
CA LEU A 190 5.26 8.85 -7.85
C LEU A 190 4.17 7.93 -7.33
N ALA A 191 3.35 8.43 -6.42
CA ALA A 191 2.09 7.77 -6.09
C ALA A 191 0.95 8.79 -5.98
N VAL A 192 -0.26 8.31 -6.28
CA VAL A 192 -1.51 9.03 -6.03
C VAL A 192 -2.43 8.11 -5.24
N ILE A 193 -2.90 8.59 -4.10
CA ILE A 193 -3.98 7.93 -3.36
C ILE A 193 -5.31 8.41 -3.95
N VAL A 194 -6.09 7.46 -4.43
CA VAL A 194 -7.45 7.70 -4.93
C VAL A 194 -8.44 7.09 -3.96
N VAL A 195 -9.50 7.80 -3.66
CA VAL A 195 -10.66 7.25 -2.95
C VAL A 195 -11.88 7.25 -3.87
N ARG A 196 -12.65 6.18 -3.81
CA ARG A 196 -13.94 6.08 -4.50
C ARG A 196 -15.00 5.55 -3.55
N SER A 197 -16.11 6.29 -3.43
CA SER A 197 -17.26 5.89 -2.61
C SER A 197 -18.12 4.82 -3.29
N ILE A 198 -19.06 4.25 -2.54
CA ILE A 198 -20.07 3.33 -3.07
C ILE A 198 -20.93 4.02 -4.14
N SER A 199 -21.25 5.30 -3.96
CA SER A 199 -22.01 6.10 -4.94
C SER A 199 -21.21 6.45 -6.20
N GLY A 200 -19.90 6.18 -6.22
CA GLY A 200 -19.02 6.44 -7.35
C GLY A 200 -18.33 7.81 -7.34
N GLU A 201 -18.49 8.62 -6.28
CA GLU A 201 -17.70 9.84 -6.08
C GLU A 201 -16.21 9.48 -5.99
N ILE A 202 -15.36 10.21 -6.70
CA ILE A 202 -13.91 10.02 -6.70
C ILE A 202 -13.24 11.29 -6.22
N LYS A 203 -12.30 11.15 -5.27
CA LYS A 203 -11.34 12.19 -4.88
C LYS A 203 -9.92 11.64 -4.91
N THR A 204 -8.96 12.52 -5.13
CA THR A 204 -7.53 12.18 -5.14
C THR A 204 -6.79 13.04 -4.14
N TYR A 205 -5.81 12.46 -3.47
CA TYR A 205 -4.83 13.21 -2.71
C TYR A 205 -3.79 13.85 -3.65
N PRO A 206 -3.06 14.88 -3.21
CA PRO A 206 -1.93 15.39 -3.97
C PRO A 206 -0.95 14.30 -4.36
N VAL A 207 -0.30 14.46 -5.52
CA VAL A 207 0.76 13.54 -5.96
C VAL A 207 1.90 13.58 -4.96
N VAL A 208 2.39 12.41 -4.58
CA VAL A 208 3.59 12.28 -3.75
C VAL A 208 4.76 11.74 -4.56
N GLU A 209 5.95 12.16 -4.17
CA GLU A 209 7.23 11.62 -4.65
C GLU A 209 7.74 10.60 -3.62
N MET A 210 8.26 9.48 -4.11
CA MET A 210 8.84 8.43 -3.28
C MET A 210 10.34 8.33 -3.54
N GLU A 211 11.14 8.54 -2.50
CA GLU A 211 12.57 8.27 -2.53
C GLU A 211 12.85 6.90 -1.91
N PHE A 212 13.63 6.07 -2.60
CA PHE A 212 13.94 4.71 -2.19
C PHE A 212 15.34 4.59 -1.60
N HIS A 213 15.48 3.71 -0.62
CA HIS A 213 16.79 3.32 -0.12
C HIS A 213 17.57 2.61 -1.23
N PRO A 214 18.81 3.04 -1.54
CA PRO A 214 19.52 2.57 -2.73
C PRO A 214 19.80 1.06 -2.73
N GLU A 215 19.96 0.45 -1.56
CA GLU A 215 20.31 -0.98 -1.44
C GLU A 215 19.08 -1.85 -1.10
N ALA A 216 18.19 -1.36 -0.22
CA ALA A 216 17.07 -2.15 0.28
C ALA A 216 15.86 -2.19 -0.65
N ASN A 217 15.84 -1.37 -1.72
CA ASN A 217 14.71 -1.24 -2.64
C ASN A 217 13.36 -1.04 -1.93
N GLN A 218 13.38 -0.23 -0.87
CA GLN A 218 12.21 0.13 -0.07
C GLN A 218 12.07 1.64 0.00
N VAL A 219 10.84 2.13 0.01
CA VAL A 219 10.55 3.56 0.21
C VAL A 219 11.16 4.02 1.52
N GLU A 220 11.98 5.05 1.45
CA GLU A 220 12.61 5.71 2.59
C GLU A 220 11.86 6.98 2.97
N TYR A 221 11.57 7.82 1.97
CA TYR A 221 10.80 9.04 2.14
C TYR A 221 9.60 9.07 1.21
N VAL A 222 8.51 9.65 1.68
CA VAL A 222 7.36 10.07 0.87
C VAL A 222 7.18 11.56 1.06
N ILE A 223 7.22 12.32 -0.02
CA ILE A 223 7.22 13.79 -0.02
C ILE A 223 5.91 14.28 -0.64
N CYS A 224 5.15 15.07 0.08
CA CYS A 224 3.90 15.68 -0.36
C CYS A 224 3.92 17.21 -0.16
N PRO A 225 3.62 17.99 -1.20
CA PRO A 225 3.43 17.59 -2.60
C PRO A 225 4.76 17.14 -3.24
N ALA A 226 4.64 16.33 -4.30
CA ALA A 226 5.78 15.93 -5.12
C ALA A 226 6.47 17.15 -5.76
N ARG A 227 7.81 17.13 -5.84
CA ARG A 227 8.64 18.19 -6.44
C ARG A 227 8.68 18.07 -7.98
N ILE A 228 7.53 18.17 -8.61
CA ILE A 228 7.33 17.99 -10.05
C ILE A 228 6.49 19.14 -10.64
N ASP A 229 6.53 19.28 -11.95
CA ASP A 229 5.72 20.27 -12.66
C ASP A 229 4.22 19.99 -12.53
N ASN A 230 3.41 21.04 -12.42
CA ASN A 230 1.94 20.95 -12.30
C ASN A 230 1.29 20.15 -13.45
N ASN A 231 1.86 20.23 -14.67
CA ASN A 231 1.37 19.45 -15.81
C ASN A 231 1.60 17.95 -15.61
N VAL A 232 2.75 17.56 -15.05
CA VAL A 232 3.08 16.17 -14.71
C VAL A 232 2.15 15.68 -13.59
N ALA A 233 1.95 16.48 -12.55
CA ALA A 233 1.03 16.16 -11.46
C ALA A 233 -0.40 15.94 -11.99
N SER A 234 -0.90 16.83 -12.85
CA SER A 234 -2.21 16.68 -13.48
C SER A 234 -2.34 15.41 -14.33
N LYS A 235 -1.28 15.02 -15.06
CA LYS A 235 -1.24 13.74 -15.79
C LYS A 235 -1.31 12.54 -14.85
N ALA A 236 -0.55 12.56 -13.75
CA ALA A 236 -0.53 11.50 -12.75
C ALA A 236 -1.92 11.30 -12.12
N VAL A 237 -2.58 12.39 -11.71
CA VAL A 237 -3.94 12.38 -11.18
C VAL A 237 -4.93 11.77 -12.19
N LYS A 238 -4.91 12.22 -13.45
CA LYS A 238 -5.80 11.68 -14.51
C LYS A 238 -5.58 10.19 -14.75
N VAL A 239 -4.34 9.72 -14.71
CA VAL A 239 -4.02 8.28 -14.82
C VAL A 239 -4.57 7.52 -13.62
N ALA A 240 -4.38 8.02 -12.39
CA ALA A 240 -4.88 7.40 -11.17
C ALA A 240 -6.42 7.33 -11.15
N GLU A 241 -7.12 8.39 -11.54
CA GLU A 241 -8.57 8.37 -11.68
C GLU A 241 -9.05 7.37 -12.74
N LYS A 242 -8.34 7.26 -13.86
CA LYS A 242 -8.64 6.26 -14.91
C LYS A 242 -8.51 4.84 -14.36
N VAL A 243 -7.45 4.56 -13.60
CA VAL A 243 -7.26 3.27 -12.91
C VAL A 243 -8.40 2.99 -11.96
N SER A 244 -8.76 3.95 -11.11
CA SER A 244 -9.87 3.86 -10.15
C SER A 244 -11.21 3.54 -10.83
N LYS A 245 -11.52 4.27 -11.91
CA LYS A 245 -12.74 4.05 -12.71
C LYS A 245 -12.76 2.65 -13.33
N ALA A 246 -11.63 2.18 -13.86
CA ALA A 246 -11.55 0.86 -14.47
C ALA A 246 -11.75 -0.29 -13.47
N PHE A 247 -11.19 -0.17 -12.27
CA PHE A 247 -11.38 -1.16 -11.20
C PHE A 247 -12.75 -1.10 -10.55
N GLU A 248 -13.47 0.03 -10.66
CA GLU A 248 -14.74 0.26 -9.95
C GLU A 248 -14.61 -0.02 -8.44
N HIS A 249 -13.38 0.13 -7.89
CA HIS A 249 -13.12 -0.17 -6.49
C HIS A 249 -13.90 0.78 -5.55
N VAL A 250 -14.14 0.33 -4.34
CA VAL A 250 -14.67 1.15 -3.24
C VAL A 250 -13.65 1.20 -2.11
N GLY A 251 -13.40 2.38 -1.57
CA GLY A 251 -12.35 2.61 -0.58
C GLY A 251 -11.14 3.32 -1.17
N ILE A 252 -10.00 3.14 -0.54
CA ILE A 252 -8.70 3.67 -0.98
C ILE A 252 -8.07 2.74 -2.00
N LEU A 253 -7.46 3.34 -3.02
CA LEU A 253 -6.56 2.72 -3.99
C LEU A 253 -5.29 3.57 -4.09
N ALA A 254 -4.15 3.02 -3.72
CA ALA A 254 -2.86 3.63 -4.03
C ALA A 254 -2.43 3.23 -5.44
N VAL A 255 -2.05 4.20 -6.26
CA VAL A 255 -1.54 3.98 -7.62
C VAL A 255 -0.10 4.44 -7.67
N GLU A 256 0.83 3.48 -7.79
CA GLU A 256 2.26 3.76 -7.94
C GLU A 256 2.63 3.89 -9.41
N MET A 257 3.44 4.88 -9.74
CA MET A 257 3.72 5.30 -11.11
C MET A 257 5.18 5.72 -11.29
N PHE A 258 5.68 5.53 -12.50
CA PHE A 258 6.94 6.11 -12.94
C PHE A 258 6.69 7.36 -13.77
N GLN A 259 7.40 8.44 -13.44
CA GLN A 259 7.59 9.57 -14.35
C GLN A 259 8.83 9.30 -15.20
N THR A 260 8.65 9.06 -16.49
CA THR A 260 9.78 8.86 -17.42
C THR A 260 10.55 10.17 -17.66
N LYS A 261 11.75 10.08 -18.26
CA LYS A 261 12.54 11.26 -18.66
C LYS A 261 11.79 12.21 -19.61
N ASN A 262 10.82 11.69 -20.36
CA ASN A 262 9.98 12.46 -21.28
C ASN A 262 8.61 12.83 -20.67
N ASP A 263 8.50 12.86 -19.35
CA ASP A 263 7.29 13.23 -18.60
C ASP A 263 6.03 12.42 -18.95
N LYS A 264 6.22 11.16 -19.40
CA LYS A 264 5.13 10.20 -19.49
C LYS A 264 4.92 9.56 -18.10
N ILE A 265 3.67 9.29 -17.79
CA ILE A 265 3.27 8.60 -16.56
C ILE A 265 2.91 7.17 -16.90
N LEU A 266 3.58 6.22 -16.26
CA LEU A 266 3.34 4.78 -16.43
C LEU A 266 2.98 4.16 -15.08
N VAL A 267 1.88 3.44 -15.01
CA VAL A 267 1.47 2.71 -13.80
C VAL A 267 2.40 1.53 -13.59
N ASN A 268 2.97 1.45 -12.38
CA ASN A 268 3.76 0.32 -11.92
C ASN A 268 2.83 -0.73 -11.31
N GLU A 269 2.23 -0.43 -10.17
CA GLU A 269 1.31 -1.31 -9.47
C GLU A 269 0.26 -0.52 -8.67
N VAL A 270 -0.72 -1.23 -8.10
CA VAL A 270 -1.75 -0.66 -7.26
C VAL A 270 -1.92 -1.47 -5.97
N ALA A 271 -2.33 -0.78 -4.90
CA ALA A 271 -2.74 -1.41 -3.65
C ALA A 271 -4.16 -0.96 -3.26
N PRO A 272 -5.13 -1.87 -3.11
CA PRO A 272 -6.54 -1.54 -2.92
C PRO A 272 -6.88 -1.35 -1.42
N ARG A 273 -6.09 -0.58 -0.71
CA ARG A 273 -6.15 -0.35 0.74
C ARG A 273 -5.34 0.90 1.12
N PRO A 274 -5.44 1.40 2.36
CA PRO A 274 -4.50 2.39 2.87
C PRO A 274 -3.05 1.96 2.63
N HIS A 275 -2.20 2.91 2.23
CA HIS A 275 -0.87 2.63 1.74
C HIS A 275 0.19 3.52 2.39
N ASN A 276 1.44 3.04 2.40
CA ASN A 276 2.58 3.75 2.96
C ASN A 276 2.76 5.16 2.36
N SER A 277 2.54 5.30 1.05
CA SER A 277 2.60 6.61 0.37
C SER A 277 1.52 7.61 0.82
N GLY A 278 0.49 7.18 1.53
CA GLY A 278 -0.56 8.03 2.09
C GLY A 278 -0.40 8.37 3.58
N HIS A 279 0.65 7.88 4.27
CA HIS A 279 0.79 8.08 5.72
C HIS A 279 0.98 9.54 6.12
N TYR A 280 1.64 10.35 5.28
CA TYR A 280 1.79 11.78 5.49
C TYR A 280 0.45 12.48 5.75
N SER A 281 -0.64 11.94 5.20
CA SER A 281 -1.98 12.53 5.28
C SER A 281 -2.53 12.58 6.71
N ILE A 282 -1.98 11.79 7.64
CA ILE A 282 -2.44 11.78 9.04
C ILE A 282 -2.29 13.17 9.64
N GLU A 283 -1.15 13.82 9.47
CA GLU A 283 -0.89 15.15 9.99
C GLU A 283 -1.12 16.27 8.96
N ALA A 284 -0.79 16.00 7.68
CA ALA A 284 -0.72 17.04 6.67
C ALA A 284 -2.02 17.31 5.91
N SER A 285 -3.00 16.39 5.88
CA SER A 285 -4.26 16.56 5.13
C SER A 285 -5.45 16.91 6.03
N TYR A 286 -6.52 17.45 5.43
CA TYR A 286 -7.79 17.69 6.17
C TYR A 286 -8.44 16.39 6.61
N THR A 287 -8.52 15.40 5.71
CA THR A 287 -8.99 14.04 6.01
C THR A 287 -7.87 13.07 5.67
N ASN A 288 -7.45 12.25 6.63
CA ASN A 288 -6.40 11.28 6.37
C ASN A 288 -6.92 10.08 5.56
N GLN A 289 -6.00 9.29 4.97
CA GLN A 289 -6.38 8.16 4.11
C GLN A 289 -7.20 7.09 4.85
N PHE A 290 -7.01 6.89 6.14
CA PHE A 290 -7.71 5.86 6.91
C PHE A 290 -9.16 6.26 7.16
N GLU A 291 -9.39 7.48 7.63
CA GLU A 291 -10.72 8.04 7.76
C GLU A 291 -11.45 8.08 6.40
N GLN A 292 -10.74 8.47 5.34
CA GLN A 292 -11.30 8.53 4.00
C GLN A 292 -11.70 7.14 3.49
N HIS A 293 -10.89 6.10 3.80
CA HIS A 293 -11.25 4.72 3.49
C HIS A 293 -12.54 4.30 4.18
N LEU A 294 -12.67 4.59 5.48
CA LEU A 294 -13.88 4.31 6.24
C LEU A 294 -15.10 5.04 5.66
N ARG A 295 -14.96 6.34 5.35
CA ARG A 295 -16.04 7.11 4.73
C ARG A 295 -16.51 6.47 3.43
N ALA A 296 -15.57 6.05 2.58
CA ALA A 296 -15.90 5.45 1.29
C ALA A 296 -16.62 4.10 1.41
N ILE A 297 -16.16 3.19 2.30
CA ILE A 297 -16.73 1.85 2.44
C ILE A 297 -18.03 1.85 3.27
N LEU A 298 -18.31 2.93 4.00
CA LEU A 298 -19.53 3.12 4.80
C LEU A 298 -20.54 4.06 4.12
N ASP A 299 -20.27 4.45 2.87
CA ASP A 299 -21.11 5.37 2.09
C ASP A 299 -21.35 6.72 2.79
N LEU A 300 -20.35 7.19 3.51
CA LEU A 300 -20.34 8.52 4.11
C LEU A 300 -19.81 9.54 3.10
N PRO A 301 -20.15 10.84 3.24
CA PRO A 301 -19.58 11.88 2.39
C PRO A 301 -18.05 11.88 2.43
N LEU A 302 -17.41 11.89 1.27
CA LEU A 302 -15.96 11.96 1.20
C LEU A 302 -15.46 13.30 1.74
N GLY A 303 -14.46 13.25 2.60
CA GLY A 303 -13.80 14.43 3.15
C GLY A 303 -12.91 15.14 2.14
N ALA A 304 -12.38 16.30 2.52
CA ALA A 304 -11.40 17.06 1.76
C ALA A 304 -10.05 16.33 1.77
N THR A 305 -9.43 16.18 0.59
CA THR A 305 -8.17 15.44 0.40
C THR A 305 -6.95 16.35 0.29
N GLU A 306 -7.17 17.66 0.25
CA GLU A 306 -6.12 18.65 0.15
C GLU A 306 -5.20 18.61 1.38
N SER A 307 -3.94 18.95 1.16
CA SER A 307 -2.99 19.13 2.26
C SER A 307 -3.15 20.51 2.89
N LYS A 308 -3.15 20.56 4.21
CA LYS A 308 -3.10 21.81 5.00
C LYS A 308 -1.71 22.43 4.95
N VAL A 309 -0.69 21.59 4.81
CA VAL A 309 0.72 21.94 4.89
C VAL A 309 1.54 20.88 4.15
N GLY A 310 2.76 21.21 3.78
CA GLY A 310 3.70 20.22 3.23
C GLY A 310 4.00 19.13 4.27
N GLY A 311 4.09 17.87 3.80
CA GLY A 311 4.34 16.73 4.67
C GLY A 311 5.37 15.77 4.09
N ILE A 312 6.27 15.28 4.94
CA ILE A 312 7.21 14.21 4.59
C ILE A 312 7.05 13.06 5.56
N MET A 313 6.89 11.85 5.04
CA MET A 313 6.91 10.63 5.83
C MET A 313 8.26 9.95 5.67
N VAL A 314 8.85 9.55 6.79
CA VAL A 314 10.10 8.77 6.89
C VAL A 314 9.78 7.40 7.45
N ASN A 315 10.12 6.32 6.74
CA ASN A 315 9.97 4.98 7.29
C ASN A 315 11.01 4.70 8.40
N LEU A 316 10.56 4.15 9.51
CA LEU A 316 11.41 3.59 10.56
C LEU A 316 11.56 2.09 10.32
N VAL A 317 12.76 1.68 9.96
CA VAL A 317 13.08 0.28 9.66
C VAL A 317 14.10 -0.26 10.64
N GLY A 318 14.05 -1.56 10.89
CA GLY A 318 15.05 -2.25 11.72
C GLY A 318 16.45 -2.10 11.13
N ALA A 319 17.41 -1.73 11.97
CA ALA A 319 18.80 -1.54 11.59
C ALA A 319 19.47 -2.87 11.19
N GLU A 320 20.49 -2.79 10.35
CA GLU A 320 21.30 -3.95 9.97
C GLU A 320 22.01 -4.52 11.20
N GLY A 321 22.19 -5.83 11.24
CA GLY A 321 22.79 -6.52 12.35
C GLY A 321 21.89 -6.71 13.59
N HIS A 322 20.66 -6.17 13.60
CA HIS A 322 19.74 -6.24 14.73
C HIS A 322 18.53 -7.13 14.44
N THR A 323 18.36 -8.20 15.24
CA THR A 323 17.19 -9.09 15.19
C THR A 323 16.80 -9.47 16.62
N GLY A 324 15.54 -9.27 17.00
CA GLY A 324 15.01 -9.57 18.34
C GLY A 324 14.04 -8.50 18.84
N ASP A 325 13.88 -8.40 20.15
CA ASP A 325 12.97 -7.47 20.81
C ASP A 325 13.35 -6.03 20.50
N VAL A 326 12.36 -5.25 20.01
CA VAL A 326 12.62 -3.92 19.47
C VAL A 326 12.91 -2.87 20.53
N VAL A 327 13.88 -2.00 20.23
CA VAL A 327 14.15 -0.75 20.96
C VAL A 327 14.21 0.40 19.96
N TYR A 328 13.52 1.50 20.27
CA TYR A 328 13.57 2.75 19.50
C TYR A 328 14.50 3.73 20.21
N LYS A 329 15.77 3.71 19.84
CA LYS A 329 16.81 4.54 20.46
C LYS A 329 16.67 5.97 19.98
N ASN A 330 16.79 6.94 20.89
CA ASN A 330 16.71 8.38 20.63
C ASN A 330 15.31 8.90 20.16
N ILE A 331 14.24 8.14 20.33
CA ILE A 331 12.90 8.59 19.94
C ILE A 331 12.51 9.89 20.65
N GLU A 332 12.91 10.07 21.92
CA GLU A 332 12.67 11.28 22.70
C GLU A 332 13.36 12.53 22.12
N LYS A 333 14.43 12.35 21.34
CA LYS A 333 15.13 13.48 20.69
C LYS A 333 14.34 14.00 19.50
N ILE A 334 13.76 13.09 18.68
CA ILE A 334 12.95 13.52 17.54
C ILE A 334 11.60 14.10 17.98
N MET A 335 11.01 13.61 19.08
CA MET A 335 9.77 14.16 19.65
C MET A 335 9.90 15.61 20.15
N LYS A 336 11.12 16.13 20.35
CA LYS A 336 11.38 17.54 20.68
C LYS A 336 11.38 18.45 19.46
N MET A 337 11.40 17.89 18.25
CA MET A 337 11.45 18.67 17.01
C MET A 337 10.03 19.12 16.64
N LYS A 338 9.87 20.42 16.34
CA LYS A 338 8.58 20.99 15.92
C LYS A 338 8.11 20.35 14.61
N GLY A 339 6.84 19.95 14.54
CA GLY A 339 6.22 19.37 13.36
C GLY A 339 6.58 17.91 13.11
N VAL A 340 7.21 17.23 14.07
CA VAL A 340 7.66 15.83 13.97
C VAL A 340 6.75 14.93 14.82
N THR A 341 6.09 13.96 14.18
CA THR A 341 5.17 13.02 14.83
C THR A 341 5.56 11.57 14.52
N PRO A 342 6.07 10.79 15.49
CA PRO A 342 6.38 9.38 15.31
C PRO A 342 5.14 8.50 15.45
N HIS A 343 5.02 7.49 14.59
CA HIS A 343 4.00 6.44 14.62
C HIS A 343 4.65 5.07 14.78
N ILE A 344 4.49 4.47 15.94
CA ILE A 344 5.05 3.15 16.26
C ILE A 344 4.02 2.06 15.93
N TYR A 345 4.42 1.08 15.11
CA TYR A 345 3.49 0.06 14.64
C TYR A 345 3.11 -0.99 15.69
N GLY A 346 3.93 -1.17 16.72
CA GLY A 346 3.65 -2.11 17.81
C GLY A 346 4.09 -3.55 17.53
N LYS A 347 4.97 -3.77 16.54
CA LYS A 347 5.60 -5.06 16.31
C LYS A 347 6.64 -5.32 17.42
N LYS A 348 6.55 -6.46 18.09
CA LYS A 348 7.43 -6.78 19.23
C LYS A 348 8.89 -7.00 18.83
N GLN A 349 9.13 -7.59 17.66
CA GLN A 349 10.48 -7.91 17.19
C GLN A 349 10.85 -7.14 15.94
N THR A 350 12.10 -6.70 15.90
CA THR A 350 12.72 -6.10 14.72
C THR A 350 13.61 -7.10 13.98
N ARG A 351 13.96 -6.79 12.76
CA ARG A 351 14.98 -7.41 11.91
C ARG A 351 15.39 -6.41 10.83
N PRO A 352 16.52 -6.59 10.16
CA PRO A 352 16.97 -5.68 9.10
C PRO A 352 15.85 -5.35 8.10
N PHE A 353 15.70 -4.06 7.85
CA PHE A 353 14.72 -3.47 6.90
C PHE A 353 13.23 -3.75 7.20
N ARG A 354 12.89 -4.35 8.34
CA ARG A 354 11.48 -4.50 8.73
C ARG A 354 10.89 -3.13 9.08
N LYS A 355 9.79 -2.75 8.43
CA LYS A 355 9.04 -1.52 8.76
C LYS A 355 8.47 -1.64 10.19
N MET A 356 8.95 -0.82 11.10
CA MET A 356 8.62 -0.83 12.53
C MET A 356 7.82 0.39 12.97
N GLY A 357 7.79 1.42 12.14
CA GLY A 357 7.09 2.68 12.35
C GLY A 357 7.28 3.61 11.16
N HIS A 358 6.79 4.81 11.31
CA HIS A 358 7.14 5.94 10.47
C HIS A 358 7.14 7.23 11.29
N VAL A 359 7.72 8.27 10.74
CA VAL A 359 7.65 9.62 11.30
C VAL A 359 7.09 10.54 10.23
N THR A 360 6.07 11.31 10.56
CA THR A 360 5.61 12.40 9.71
C THR A 360 6.23 13.71 10.16
N ILE A 361 6.73 14.47 9.21
CA ILE A 361 7.24 15.82 9.38
C ILE A 361 6.33 16.77 8.60
N ILE A 362 5.80 17.78 9.25
CA ILE A 362 5.00 18.85 8.62
C ILE A 362 5.73 20.18 8.69
N HIS A 363 5.77 20.90 7.57
CA HIS A 363 6.38 22.22 7.47
C HIS A 363 5.79 22.99 6.28
N GLU A 364 5.71 24.34 6.37
CA GLU A 364 5.23 25.19 5.27
C GLU A 364 6.18 25.15 4.05
N ASP A 365 7.49 25.07 4.31
CA ASP A 365 8.54 24.90 3.34
C ASP A 365 8.92 23.41 3.23
N ILE A 366 8.75 22.81 2.05
CA ILE A 366 9.00 21.39 1.82
C ILE A 366 10.49 21.03 1.84
N ASP A 367 11.36 21.96 1.48
CA ASP A 367 12.81 21.74 1.51
C ASP A 367 13.33 21.74 2.95
N GLU A 368 12.78 22.59 3.83
CA GLU A 368 13.04 22.55 5.27
C GLU A 368 12.48 21.26 5.89
N ALA A 369 11.27 20.84 5.50
CA ALA A 369 10.74 19.54 5.91
C ALA A 369 11.69 18.41 5.54
N ARG A 370 12.31 18.44 4.34
CA ARG A 370 13.25 17.40 3.86
C ARG A 370 14.54 17.37 4.70
N LYS A 371 15.05 18.53 5.09
CA LYS A 371 16.22 18.63 6.00
C LYS A 371 15.90 18.07 7.39
N ILE A 372 14.70 18.39 7.92
CA ILE A 372 14.25 17.85 9.21
C ILE A 372 14.09 16.33 9.10
N ALA A 373 13.53 15.82 8.01
CA ALA A 373 13.35 14.39 7.76
C ALA A 373 14.70 13.63 7.75
N GLU A 374 15.72 14.20 7.13
CA GLU A 374 17.07 13.65 7.16
C GLU A 374 17.66 13.65 8.57
N LYS A 375 17.48 14.74 9.32
CA LYS A 375 17.91 14.82 10.73
C LYS A 375 17.17 13.78 11.59
N VAL A 376 15.87 13.57 11.38
CA VAL A 376 15.09 12.52 12.05
C VAL A 376 15.69 11.14 11.75
N LYS A 377 15.90 10.82 10.47
CA LYS A 377 16.49 9.54 10.05
C LYS A 377 17.85 9.29 10.72
N ASN A 378 18.71 10.30 10.76
CA ASN A 378 20.05 10.21 11.34
C ASN A 378 20.07 10.24 12.88
N THR A 379 18.92 10.48 13.53
CA THR A 379 18.82 10.57 14.99
C THR A 379 18.24 9.30 15.60
N ILE A 380 17.14 8.78 15.02
CA ILE A 380 16.45 7.60 15.56
C ILE A 380 17.02 6.32 14.96
N GLU A 381 17.22 5.33 15.83
CA GLU A 381 17.63 3.98 15.41
C GLU A 381 16.63 2.95 15.93
N VAL A 382 16.28 1.97 15.09
CA VAL A 382 15.44 0.84 15.47
C VAL A 382 16.32 -0.40 15.60
N ILE A 383 16.66 -0.75 16.82
CA ILE A 383 17.62 -1.82 17.14
C ILE A 383 16.94 -2.95 17.93
N SER A 384 17.64 -4.05 18.12
CA SER A 384 17.25 -5.08 19.10
C SER A 384 17.90 -4.83 20.46
N LYS A 385 17.27 -5.35 21.52
CA LYS A 385 17.91 -5.47 22.85
C LYS A 385 19.19 -6.27 22.76
#